data_5f09f3b36f32cca3f5543ae0678792d0
#
_entry.id   5f09f3b36f32cca3f5543ae0678792d0
#
_cell.length_a   1.000
_cell.length_b   1.000
_cell.length_c   1.000
_cell.angle_alpha   90.00
_cell.angle_beta   90.00
_cell.angle_gamma   90.00
#
_symmetry.space_group_name_H-M   'P 1'
#
loop_
_entity.id
_entity.type
_entity.pdbx_description
1 polymer ?
#
loop_
_entity_poly.entity_id
_entity_poly.type
_entity_poly.pdbx_seq_one_letter_code
_entity_poly.pdbx_strand_id
1 'polypeptide(L)'
;LNSITRLHRFSALVRSHIRDPRRLDAVTEIVGLDLFCPNDLYFFKPPGTGRPIAWHQDSWYFRNIYVSSVGDAIDQSTIGTWLALDDADEANGCLWVIPGSHRLGVIDHSQVESDDYLLQKRVTVSDEMEERAMPVEVPKGALVFFNNALLHRSTPNRSDRFRRAYIVHYMKATIQHTGNRPRFPEGTEHWGTPEMYICGQQLPGCVQTTLEKDSMDWDRALERTLTEDDIRISEP
;
A
#
# COMPACT_ATOMS: atom_id res chain seq x y z
N LEU A 1 7.58 3.52 -15.45
CA LEU A 1 7.38 3.61 -14.00
C LEU A 1 5.91 3.95 -13.73
N ASN A 2 5.23 3.20 -12.88
CA ASN A 2 3.81 3.44 -12.58
C ASN A 2 3.56 3.57 -11.06
N SER A 3 4.59 3.39 -10.24
CA SER A 3 4.50 3.57 -8.78
C SER A 3 5.84 3.98 -8.19
N ILE A 4 5.76 4.70 -7.07
CA ILE A 4 6.88 5.02 -6.19
C ILE A 4 6.45 4.59 -4.80
N THR A 5 7.25 3.76 -4.15
CA THR A 5 6.92 3.21 -2.84
C THR A 5 7.74 3.87 -1.73
N ARG A 6 7.20 3.83 -0.50
CA ARG A 6 7.89 4.27 0.72
C ARG A 6 8.33 5.74 0.69
N LEU A 7 7.49 6.61 0.13
CA LEU A 7 7.74 8.04 0.08
C LEU A 7 7.87 8.68 1.46
N HIS A 8 7.27 8.08 2.50
CA HIS A 8 7.40 8.54 3.88
C HIS A 8 8.86 8.62 4.34
N ARG A 9 9.76 7.85 3.71
CA ARG A 9 11.20 7.88 4.03
C ARG A 9 11.86 9.18 3.63
N PHE A 10 11.39 9.78 2.56
CA PHE A 10 12.05 10.91 1.90
C PHE A 10 11.28 12.23 2.04
N SER A 11 10.03 12.20 2.49
CA SER A 11 9.15 13.36 2.50
C SER A 11 8.47 13.59 3.85
N ALA A 12 8.77 14.73 4.48
CA ALA A 12 8.08 15.17 5.69
C ALA A 12 6.59 15.43 5.44
N LEU A 13 6.23 15.96 4.25
CA LEU A 13 4.85 16.13 3.84
C LEU A 13 4.10 14.80 3.80
N VAL A 14 4.72 13.76 3.24
CA VAL A 14 4.12 12.43 3.20
C VAL A 14 3.93 11.87 4.61
N ARG A 15 4.93 12.01 5.49
CA ARG A 15 4.81 11.59 6.88
C ARG A 15 3.68 12.31 7.63
N SER A 16 3.53 13.62 7.43
CA SER A 16 2.43 14.38 8.04
C SER A 16 1.07 13.94 7.48
N HIS A 17 0.99 13.64 6.19
CA HIS A 17 -0.22 13.15 5.55
C HIS A 17 -0.63 11.75 6.06
N ILE A 18 0.32 10.84 6.26
CA ILE A 18 0.05 9.52 6.86
C ILE A 18 -0.47 9.67 8.30
N ARG A 19 0.00 10.68 9.03
CA ARG A 19 -0.41 10.98 10.41
C ARG A 19 -1.55 12.00 10.52
N ASP A 20 -2.21 12.33 9.43
CA ASP A 20 -3.34 13.28 9.46
C ASP A 20 -4.44 12.78 10.41
N PRO A 21 -4.80 13.54 11.46
CA PRO A 21 -5.79 13.12 12.45
C PRO A 21 -7.12 12.69 11.82
N ARG A 22 -7.58 13.38 10.79
CA ARG A 22 -8.86 13.07 10.11
C ARG A 22 -8.86 11.68 9.49
N ARG A 23 -7.69 11.20 9.05
CA ARG A 23 -7.53 9.84 8.54
C ARG A 23 -7.38 8.85 9.68
N LEU A 24 -6.55 9.19 10.68
CA LEU A 24 -6.27 8.31 11.80
C LEU A 24 -7.51 8.07 12.67
N ASP A 25 -8.39 9.04 12.84
CA ASP A 25 -9.66 8.86 13.56
C ASP A 25 -10.45 7.66 12.99
N ALA A 26 -10.62 7.60 11.67
CA ALA A 26 -11.31 6.48 11.03
C ALA A 26 -10.50 5.17 11.07
N VAL A 27 -9.18 5.23 10.87
CA VAL A 27 -8.32 4.04 10.88
C VAL A 27 -8.28 3.41 12.28
N THR A 28 -8.16 4.22 13.34
CA THR A 28 -8.08 3.73 14.72
C THR A 28 -9.38 3.12 15.21
N GLU A 29 -10.52 3.57 14.74
CA GLU A 29 -11.82 2.94 15.02
C GLU A 29 -11.90 1.52 14.44
N ILE A 30 -11.25 1.28 13.30
CA ILE A 30 -11.32 -0.01 12.59
C ILE A 30 -10.24 -0.97 13.07
N VAL A 31 -9.00 -0.49 13.21
CA VAL A 31 -7.81 -1.34 13.43
C VAL A 31 -7.36 -1.31 14.89
N GLY A 32 -7.61 -0.21 15.61
CA GLY A 32 -7.15 0.04 16.97
C GLY A 32 -6.13 1.17 17.04
N LEU A 33 -5.76 1.56 18.27
CA LEU A 33 -4.96 2.77 18.51
C LEU A 33 -3.48 2.61 18.16
N ASP A 34 -2.92 1.43 18.39
CA ASP A 34 -1.50 1.16 18.17
C ASP A 34 -1.29 0.69 16.73
N LEU A 35 -0.75 1.57 15.91
CA LEU A 35 -0.63 1.39 14.47
C LEU A 35 0.80 1.60 13.98
N PHE A 36 1.12 0.96 12.88
CA PHE A 36 2.26 1.32 12.03
C PHE A 36 1.89 1.30 10.54
N CYS A 37 2.69 1.99 9.74
CA CYS A 37 2.58 2.00 8.29
C CYS A 37 3.64 1.05 7.70
N PRO A 38 3.27 -0.14 7.22
CA PRO A 38 4.22 -1.05 6.57
C PRO A 38 4.66 -0.59 5.19
N ASN A 39 3.78 0.12 4.52
CA ASN A 39 4.04 0.60 3.16
C ASN A 39 3.12 1.76 2.79
N ASP A 40 3.69 2.69 2.02
CA ASP A 40 2.95 3.70 1.29
C ASP A 40 3.43 3.73 -0.16
N LEU A 41 2.53 4.07 -1.07
CA LEU A 41 2.88 4.16 -2.48
C LEU A 41 2.09 5.25 -3.20
N TYR A 42 2.80 5.97 -4.04
CA TYR A 42 2.21 6.81 -5.07
C TYR A 42 2.06 5.97 -6.33
N PHE A 43 0.85 5.94 -6.85
CA PHE A 43 0.50 5.12 -8.00
C PHE A 43 -0.15 5.97 -9.08
N PHE A 44 0.26 5.79 -10.33
CA PHE A 44 -0.28 6.59 -11.42
C PHE A 44 -0.48 5.79 -12.72
N LYS A 45 -1.53 6.15 -13.42
CA LYS A 45 -1.85 5.67 -14.76
C LYS A 45 -1.83 6.84 -15.72
N PRO A 46 -0.81 6.91 -16.59
CA PRO A 46 -0.76 7.96 -17.63
C PRO A 46 -1.93 7.83 -18.62
N PRO A 47 -2.29 8.93 -19.30
CA PRO A 47 -3.28 8.91 -20.36
C PRO A 47 -2.99 7.86 -21.42
N GLY A 48 -3.98 7.08 -21.82
CA GLY A 48 -3.94 6.12 -22.91
C GLY A 48 -2.99 4.92 -22.74
N THR A 49 -2.03 4.97 -21.79
CA THR A 49 -0.97 3.96 -21.64
C THR A 49 -0.97 3.31 -20.25
N GLY A 50 -1.85 3.74 -19.35
CA GLY A 50 -1.93 3.20 -18.01
C GLY A 50 -2.35 1.73 -18.00
N ARG A 51 -1.47 0.81 -17.58
CA ARG A 51 -1.72 -0.63 -17.55
C ARG A 51 -2.71 -1.04 -16.44
N PRO A 52 -3.45 -2.14 -16.62
CA PRO A 52 -4.34 -2.66 -15.59
C PRO A 52 -3.56 -3.29 -14.43
N ILE A 53 -4.24 -3.42 -13.30
CA ILE A 53 -3.85 -4.31 -12.21
C ILE A 53 -4.92 -5.40 -12.13
N ALA A 54 -4.51 -6.66 -12.14
CA ALA A 54 -5.40 -7.81 -12.03
C ALA A 54 -6.05 -7.89 -10.64
N TRP A 55 -7.09 -8.74 -10.49
CA TRP A 55 -7.68 -9.03 -9.19
C TRP A 55 -6.64 -9.55 -8.21
N HIS A 56 -6.54 -8.91 -7.04
CA HIS A 56 -5.61 -9.25 -5.98
C HIS A 56 -6.12 -8.80 -4.62
N GLN A 57 -5.42 -9.22 -3.58
CA GLN A 57 -5.61 -8.81 -2.19
C GLN A 57 -4.25 -8.33 -1.66
N ASP A 58 -4.21 -7.16 -1.04
CA ASP A 58 -2.96 -6.65 -0.45
C ASP A 58 -2.46 -7.53 0.69
N SER A 59 -3.37 -8.11 1.48
CA SER A 59 -3.04 -9.05 2.56
C SER A 59 -2.24 -10.27 2.10
N TRP A 60 -2.38 -10.67 0.83
CA TRP A 60 -1.61 -11.78 0.28
C TRP A 60 -0.09 -11.46 0.28
N TYR A 61 0.27 -10.22 -0.04
CA TYR A 61 1.67 -9.78 -0.02
C TYR A 61 2.22 -9.69 1.40
N PHE A 62 1.36 -9.34 2.36
CA PHE A 62 1.75 -9.14 3.75
C PHE A 62 1.90 -10.46 4.52
N ARG A 63 1.09 -11.48 4.26
CA ARG A 63 1.03 -12.73 5.05
C ARG A 63 2.35 -13.49 5.17
N ASN A 64 3.26 -13.32 4.22
CA ASN A 64 4.58 -13.97 4.22
C ASN A 64 5.69 -13.12 4.86
N ILE A 65 5.37 -11.87 5.17
CA ILE A 65 6.31 -10.88 5.68
C ILE A 65 6.02 -10.55 7.14
N TYR A 66 4.75 -10.64 7.52
CA TYR A 66 4.26 -10.25 8.84
C TYR A 66 3.58 -11.40 9.55
N VAL A 67 3.71 -11.42 10.89
CA VAL A 67 3.02 -12.33 11.80
C VAL A 67 2.48 -11.56 12.99
N SER A 68 1.41 -12.05 13.59
CA SER A 68 0.92 -11.49 14.85
C SER A 68 1.70 -12.05 16.04
N SER A 69 2.11 -11.18 16.94
CA SER A 69 2.70 -11.57 18.23
C SER A 69 1.68 -12.12 19.23
N VAL A 70 0.39 -11.88 19.01
CA VAL A 70 -0.71 -12.22 19.92
C VAL A 70 -1.83 -13.05 19.27
N GLY A 71 -1.61 -13.52 18.04
CA GLY A 71 -2.59 -14.35 17.33
C GLY A 71 -3.64 -13.57 16.52
N ASP A 72 -3.50 -12.25 16.37
CA ASP A 72 -4.40 -11.48 15.50
C ASP A 72 -4.28 -11.96 14.04
N ALA A 73 -5.39 -12.08 13.35
CA ALA A 73 -5.38 -12.37 11.91
C ALA A 73 -4.92 -11.11 11.14
N ILE A 74 -3.93 -11.26 10.26
CA ILE A 74 -3.36 -10.14 9.51
C ILE A 74 -4.42 -9.43 8.66
N ASP A 75 -5.29 -10.17 8.00
CA ASP A 75 -6.37 -9.63 7.17
C ASP A 75 -7.44 -8.85 7.95
N GLN A 76 -7.54 -9.08 9.26
CA GLN A 76 -8.43 -8.33 10.16
C GLN A 76 -7.73 -7.18 10.90
N SER A 77 -6.41 -7.15 10.85
CA SER A 77 -5.56 -6.20 11.58
C SER A 77 -4.90 -5.18 10.65
N THR A 78 -5.41 -5.06 9.44
CA THR A 78 -4.86 -4.17 8.40
C THR A 78 -5.95 -3.47 7.61
N ILE A 79 -5.66 -2.24 7.20
CA ILE A 79 -6.54 -1.46 6.32
C ILE A 79 -5.72 -0.71 5.28
N GLY A 80 -6.21 -0.68 4.06
CA GLY A 80 -5.71 0.19 3.00
C GLY A 80 -6.51 1.50 2.94
N THR A 81 -5.82 2.59 2.66
CA THR A 81 -6.45 3.87 2.32
C THR A 81 -5.96 4.32 0.96
N TRP A 82 -6.86 4.72 0.09
CA TRP A 82 -6.58 5.14 -1.27
C TRP A 82 -7.09 6.56 -1.48
N LEU A 83 -6.17 7.53 -1.56
CA LEU A 83 -6.46 8.93 -1.80
C LEU A 83 -6.45 9.20 -3.31
N ALA A 84 -7.57 9.65 -3.84
CA ALA A 84 -7.67 10.12 -5.22
C ALA A 84 -6.97 11.48 -5.39
N LEU A 85 -5.90 11.53 -6.15
CA LEU A 85 -5.20 12.78 -6.49
C LEU A 85 -5.74 13.42 -7.77
N ASP A 86 -6.55 12.69 -8.52
CA ASP A 86 -7.36 13.13 -9.65
C ASP A 86 -8.75 12.52 -9.49
N ASP A 87 -9.74 13.05 -10.22
CA ASP A 87 -11.01 12.35 -10.38
C ASP A 87 -10.75 10.96 -10.95
N ALA A 88 -11.36 9.95 -10.37
CA ALA A 88 -11.21 8.57 -10.77
C ALA A 88 -12.55 8.02 -11.25
N ASP A 89 -12.59 7.53 -12.47
CA ASP A 89 -13.74 6.92 -13.12
C ASP A 89 -13.33 5.71 -13.97
N GLU A 90 -14.29 5.03 -14.55
CA GLU A 90 -14.01 3.85 -15.39
C GLU A 90 -13.11 4.16 -16.57
N ALA A 91 -13.25 5.35 -17.17
CA ALA A 91 -12.49 5.71 -18.37
C ALA A 91 -11.00 5.89 -18.08
N ASN A 92 -10.65 6.41 -16.88
CA ASN A 92 -9.24 6.62 -16.50
C ASN A 92 -8.66 5.53 -15.59
N GLY A 93 -9.42 4.45 -15.35
CA GLY A 93 -8.96 3.26 -14.65
C GLY A 93 -9.06 3.37 -13.14
N CYS A 94 -10.24 3.69 -12.62
CA CYS A 94 -10.57 3.65 -11.20
C CYS A 94 -10.37 2.26 -10.59
N LEU A 95 -10.50 2.17 -9.27
CA LEU A 95 -10.57 0.89 -8.59
C LEU A 95 -11.89 0.17 -8.93
N TRP A 96 -11.80 -1.15 -8.97
CA TRP A 96 -12.95 -2.05 -8.97
C TRP A 96 -12.82 -2.97 -7.78
N VAL A 97 -13.93 -3.27 -7.14
CA VAL A 97 -13.99 -4.11 -5.95
C VAL A 97 -15.07 -5.18 -6.09
N ILE A 98 -14.89 -6.30 -5.38
CA ILE A 98 -15.96 -7.29 -5.19
C ILE A 98 -16.45 -7.13 -3.74
N PRO A 99 -17.62 -6.50 -3.51
CA PRO A 99 -18.14 -6.26 -2.16
C PRO A 99 -18.27 -7.55 -1.35
N GLY A 100 -17.78 -7.52 -0.12
CA GLY A 100 -17.86 -8.66 0.79
C GLY A 100 -16.76 -9.71 0.61
N SER A 101 -15.93 -9.64 -0.43
CA SER A 101 -14.90 -10.65 -0.73
C SER A 101 -13.82 -10.78 0.34
N HIS A 102 -13.59 -9.75 1.17
CA HIS A 102 -12.68 -9.83 2.32
C HIS A 102 -13.07 -10.92 3.33
N ARG A 103 -14.35 -11.32 3.37
CA ARG A 103 -14.84 -12.39 4.25
C ARG A 103 -14.39 -13.79 3.83
N LEU A 104 -13.85 -13.93 2.63
CA LEU A 104 -13.27 -15.18 2.14
C LEU A 104 -11.86 -15.43 2.72
N GLY A 105 -11.32 -14.49 3.49
CA GLY A 105 -9.93 -14.52 3.94
C GLY A 105 -8.95 -14.27 2.78
N VAL A 106 -7.68 -14.59 3.00
CA VAL A 106 -6.63 -14.41 2.00
C VAL A 106 -6.59 -15.60 1.05
N ILE A 107 -6.89 -15.35 -0.21
CA ILE A 107 -6.90 -16.33 -1.30
C ILE A 107 -5.50 -16.44 -1.91
N ASP A 108 -5.13 -17.63 -2.38
CA ASP A 108 -3.86 -17.83 -3.07
C ASP A 108 -3.82 -17.11 -4.43
N HIS A 109 -2.70 -16.43 -4.68
CA HIS A 109 -2.46 -15.74 -5.94
C HIS A 109 -1.58 -16.59 -6.84
N SER A 110 -1.99 -16.73 -8.09
CA SER A 110 -1.20 -17.38 -9.15
C SER A 110 -0.30 -16.38 -9.87
N GLN A 111 0.78 -16.89 -10.48
CA GLN A 111 1.63 -16.09 -11.35
C GLN A 111 0.89 -15.74 -12.65
N VAL A 112 1.04 -14.51 -13.11
CA VAL A 112 0.62 -14.07 -14.45
C VAL A 112 1.86 -13.99 -15.32
N GLU A 113 1.89 -14.75 -16.39
CA GLU A 113 2.93 -14.64 -17.41
C GLU A 113 2.45 -13.68 -18.53
N SER A 114 2.32 -12.40 -18.20
CA SER A 114 1.95 -11.37 -19.18
C SER A 114 2.49 -10.02 -18.73
N ASP A 115 3.11 -9.32 -19.66
CA ASP A 115 3.59 -7.95 -19.47
C ASP A 115 2.45 -6.91 -19.49
N ASP A 116 1.23 -7.33 -19.79
CA ASP A 116 0.07 -6.43 -19.87
C ASP A 116 -0.35 -5.91 -18.50
N TYR A 117 -0.01 -6.62 -17.41
CA TYR A 117 -0.36 -6.24 -16.04
C TYR A 117 0.83 -5.66 -15.30
N LEU A 118 0.52 -4.71 -14.39
CA LEU A 118 1.55 -4.11 -13.53
C LEU A 118 2.01 -5.04 -12.40
N LEU A 119 1.12 -5.87 -11.90
CA LEU A 119 1.43 -6.89 -10.89
C LEU A 119 1.36 -8.27 -11.53
N GLN A 120 2.39 -9.07 -11.30
CA GLN A 120 2.49 -10.42 -11.87
C GLN A 120 1.78 -11.49 -11.05
N LYS A 121 1.04 -11.10 -10.01
CA LYS A 121 0.27 -12.01 -9.15
C LYS A 121 -1.20 -11.64 -9.21
N ARG A 122 -2.06 -12.65 -9.38
CA ARG A 122 -3.51 -12.45 -9.46
C ARG A 122 -4.31 -13.54 -8.76
N VAL A 123 -5.54 -13.19 -8.40
CA VAL A 123 -6.60 -14.14 -8.09
C VAL A 123 -7.43 -14.37 -9.36
N THR A 124 -7.71 -15.62 -9.69
CA THR A 124 -8.74 -15.93 -10.69
C THR A 124 -10.08 -15.95 -9.97
N VAL A 125 -10.97 -15.06 -10.36
CA VAL A 125 -12.33 -14.97 -9.83
C VAL A 125 -13.30 -15.75 -10.73
N SER A 126 -14.39 -16.26 -10.15
CA SER A 126 -15.47 -16.88 -10.94
C SER A 126 -16.31 -15.83 -11.67
N ASP A 127 -17.06 -16.27 -12.69
CA ASP A 127 -17.97 -15.39 -13.43
C ASP A 127 -19.00 -14.73 -12.50
N GLU A 128 -19.53 -15.48 -11.53
CA GLU A 128 -20.46 -14.97 -10.52
C GLU A 128 -19.81 -13.85 -9.65
N MET A 129 -18.54 -14.01 -9.31
CA MET A 129 -17.82 -12.96 -8.59
C MET A 129 -17.54 -11.74 -9.46
N GLU A 130 -17.20 -11.95 -10.73
CA GLU A 130 -16.98 -10.88 -11.70
C GLU A 130 -18.25 -10.04 -11.93
N GLU A 131 -19.42 -10.68 -12.02
CA GLU A 131 -20.73 -10.00 -12.14
C GLU A 131 -21.06 -9.11 -10.93
N ARG A 132 -20.51 -9.40 -9.77
CA ARG A 132 -20.69 -8.60 -8.55
C ARG A 132 -19.67 -7.48 -8.41
N ALA A 133 -18.71 -7.41 -9.32
CA ALA A 133 -17.71 -6.36 -9.28
C ALA A 133 -18.33 -4.99 -9.60
N MET A 134 -17.86 -3.97 -8.88
CA MET A 134 -18.35 -2.61 -9.09
C MET A 134 -17.19 -1.60 -9.12
N PRO A 135 -17.30 -0.56 -9.94
CA PRO A 135 -16.33 0.52 -9.97
C PRO A 135 -16.45 1.39 -8.70
N VAL A 136 -15.32 1.92 -8.26
CA VAL A 136 -15.24 2.91 -7.20
C VAL A 136 -14.87 4.24 -7.84
N GLU A 137 -15.89 4.92 -8.34
CA GLU A 137 -15.74 6.25 -8.94
C GLU A 137 -15.78 7.30 -7.84
N VAL A 138 -14.77 8.14 -7.78
CA VAL A 138 -14.63 9.15 -6.72
C VAL A 138 -13.98 10.43 -7.26
N PRO A 139 -14.36 11.58 -6.72
CA PRO A 139 -13.73 12.85 -7.08
C PRO A 139 -12.32 12.95 -6.48
N LYS A 140 -11.50 13.81 -7.06
CA LYS A 140 -10.22 14.24 -6.50
C LYS A 140 -10.37 14.67 -5.04
N GLY A 141 -9.47 14.20 -4.19
CA GLY A 141 -9.46 14.47 -2.74
C GLY A 141 -10.27 13.47 -1.93
N ALA A 142 -11.05 12.60 -2.54
CA ALA A 142 -11.74 11.52 -1.82
C ALA A 142 -10.74 10.50 -1.28
N LEU A 143 -11.02 9.98 -0.09
CA LEU A 143 -10.26 8.94 0.57
C LEU A 143 -11.12 7.69 0.73
N VAL A 144 -10.73 6.63 0.05
CA VAL A 144 -11.38 5.31 0.10
C VAL A 144 -10.68 4.45 1.13
N PHE A 145 -11.42 3.86 2.06
CA PHE A 145 -10.93 2.89 3.03
C PHE A 145 -11.38 1.50 2.61
N PHE A 146 -10.48 0.54 2.65
CA PHE A 146 -10.81 -0.84 2.31
C PHE A 146 -9.97 -1.84 3.11
N ASN A 147 -10.57 -2.98 3.42
CA ASN A 147 -9.86 -4.09 4.04
C ASN A 147 -8.83 -4.67 3.06
N ASN A 148 -7.60 -4.90 3.50
CA ASN A 148 -6.53 -5.40 2.64
C ASN A 148 -6.76 -6.83 2.09
N ALA A 149 -7.75 -7.57 2.61
CA ALA A 149 -8.24 -8.82 2.03
C ALA A 149 -9.40 -8.63 1.03
N LEU A 150 -9.85 -7.39 0.77
CA LEU A 150 -10.82 -7.10 -0.26
C LEU A 150 -10.22 -7.37 -1.63
N LEU A 151 -10.89 -8.20 -2.45
CA LEU A 151 -10.53 -8.36 -3.85
C LEU A 151 -10.77 -7.06 -4.59
N HIS A 152 -9.69 -6.55 -5.19
CA HIS A 152 -9.73 -5.33 -5.97
C HIS A 152 -8.82 -5.41 -7.18
N ARG A 153 -9.14 -4.62 -8.17
CA ARG A 153 -8.36 -4.44 -9.40
C ARG A 153 -8.43 -3.01 -9.89
N SER A 154 -7.73 -2.68 -10.96
CA SER A 154 -7.98 -1.45 -11.70
C SER A 154 -7.82 -1.67 -13.21
N THR A 155 -8.75 -1.10 -13.98
CA THR A 155 -8.76 -1.19 -15.44
C THR A 155 -7.68 -0.33 -16.09
N PRO A 156 -7.36 -0.51 -17.37
CA PRO A 156 -6.46 0.39 -18.09
C PRO A 156 -6.99 1.83 -18.08
N ASN A 157 -6.09 2.81 -18.11
CA ASN A 157 -6.46 4.18 -18.40
C ASN A 157 -6.59 4.36 -19.93
N ARG A 158 -7.80 4.56 -20.41
CA ARG A 158 -8.11 4.80 -21.83
C ARG A 158 -8.46 6.26 -22.13
N SER A 159 -8.45 7.11 -21.08
CA SER A 159 -8.75 8.53 -21.21
C SER A 159 -7.53 9.36 -21.57
N ASP A 160 -7.73 10.63 -21.81
CA ASP A 160 -6.71 11.66 -22.00
C ASP A 160 -6.22 12.29 -20.67
N ARG A 161 -6.71 11.81 -19.52
CA ARG A 161 -6.41 12.32 -18.18
C ARG A 161 -5.52 11.33 -17.40
N PHE A 162 -4.70 11.85 -16.50
CA PHE A 162 -4.05 11.01 -15.50
C PHE A 162 -5.05 10.45 -14.49
N ARG A 163 -4.73 9.29 -13.93
CA ARG A 163 -5.31 8.77 -12.70
C ARG A 163 -4.18 8.53 -11.70
N ARG A 164 -3.98 9.46 -10.79
CA ARG A 164 -2.98 9.41 -9.74
C ARG A 164 -3.66 9.13 -8.41
N ALA A 165 -3.02 8.34 -7.60
CA ALA A 165 -3.49 8.00 -6.26
C ALA A 165 -2.31 7.85 -5.29
N TYR A 166 -2.60 8.09 -4.02
CA TYR A 166 -1.67 7.83 -2.95
C TYR A 166 -2.27 6.83 -1.98
N ILE A 167 -1.62 5.69 -1.83
CA ILE A 167 -2.07 4.57 -1.03
C ILE A 167 -1.23 4.49 0.24
N VAL A 168 -1.89 4.25 1.37
CA VAL A 168 -1.24 3.98 2.66
C VAL A 168 -1.87 2.74 3.26
N HIS A 169 -1.03 1.78 3.64
CA HIS A 169 -1.46 0.65 4.44
C HIS A 169 -1.17 0.91 5.91
N TYR A 170 -2.12 0.56 6.76
CA TYR A 170 -1.99 0.62 8.20
C TYR A 170 -2.15 -0.77 8.78
N MET A 171 -1.32 -1.10 9.74
CA MET A 171 -1.37 -2.36 10.47
C MET A 171 -1.39 -2.10 11.96
N LYS A 172 -2.05 -3.00 12.69
CA LYS A 172 -2.03 -3.05 14.13
C LYS A 172 -0.61 -3.32 14.63
N ALA A 173 -0.15 -2.64 15.66
CA ALA A 173 1.21 -2.77 16.17
C ALA A 173 1.54 -4.15 16.78
N THR A 174 0.52 -5.00 17.00
CA THR A 174 0.70 -6.42 17.36
C THR A 174 1.21 -7.29 16.20
N ILE A 175 1.15 -6.77 14.98
CA ILE A 175 1.70 -7.41 13.80
C ILE A 175 3.18 -7.05 13.69
N GLN A 176 4.03 -8.05 13.49
CA GLN A 176 5.47 -7.90 13.45
C GLN A 176 6.05 -8.49 12.18
N HIS A 177 7.16 -7.94 11.75
CA HIS A 177 7.92 -8.49 10.64
C HIS A 177 8.54 -9.84 11.03
N THR A 178 8.38 -10.88 10.20
CA THR A 178 8.89 -12.24 10.48
C THR A 178 10.42 -12.36 10.54
N GLY A 179 11.14 -11.32 10.16
CA GLY A 179 12.59 -11.41 9.94
C GLY A 179 12.98 -12.10 8.63
N ASN A 180 12.06 -12.85 8.01
CA ASN A 180 12.25 -13.47 6.69
C ASN A 180 12.07 -12.42 5.59
N ARG A 181 12.95 -11.43 5.57
CA ARG A 181 12.97 -10.48 4.45
C ARG A 181 13.34 -11.24 3.18
N PRO A 182 12.66 -10.98 2.05
CA PRO A 182 13.22 -11.41 0.78
C PRO A 182 14.67 -10.97 0.74
N ARG A 183 15.58 -11.88 0.40
CA ARG A 183 16.98 -11.50 0.20
C ARG A 183 17.02 -10.57 -1.00
N PHE A 184 17.13 -9.29 -0.73
CA PHE A 184 17.41 -8.33 -1.79
C PHE A 184 18.85 -8.57 -2.31
N PRO A 185 19.14 -8.28 -3.57
CA PRO A 185 20.48 -8.35 -4.10
C PRO A 185 21.47 -7.58 -3.20
N GLU A 186 22.67 -8.09 -3.08
CA GLU A 186 23.75 -7.48 -2.31
C GLU A 186 23.92 -5.99 -2.72
N GLY A 187 23.98 -5.08 -1.77
CA GLY A 187 24.02 -3.64 -2.03
C GLY A 187 22.64 -2.92 -2.01
N THR A 188 21.54 -3.65 -1.76
CA THR A 188 20.21 -3.08 -1.60
C THR A 188 19.70 -3.16 -0.15
N GLU A 189 20.59 -3.31 0.82
CA GLU A 189 20.28 -3.43 2.25
C GLU A 189 19.52 -2.23 2.83
N HIS A 190 19.55 -1.10 2.13
CA HIS A 190 18.78 0.10 2.51
C HIS A 190 17.27 -0.07 2.37
N TRP A 191 16.80 -1.15 1.75
CA TRP A 191 15.39 -1.45 1.57
C TRP A 191 14.74 -2.09 2.81
N GLY A 192 15.57 -2.51 3.74
CA GLY A 192 15.13 -3.03 5.02
C GLY A 192 14.75 -1.94 5.98
N THR A 193 13.65 -1.25 5.73
CA THR A 193 13.25 -0.17 6.56
C THR A 193 12.38 -0.49 7.70
N PRO A 194 12.53 0.24 8.79
CA PRO A 194 11.57 0.29 9.84
C PRO A 194 10.25 0.81 9.30
N GLU A 195 9.20 0.12 9.64
CA GLU A 195 7.85 0.58 9.49
C GLU A 195 7.66 1.86 10.30
N MET A 196 6.89 2.80 9.77
CA MET A 196 6.63 4.03 10.48
C MET A 196 5.55 3.83 11.53
N TYR A 197 5.91 3.90 12.81
CA TYR A 197 4.95 3.99 13.91
C TYR A 197 4.15 5.29 13.86
N ILE A 198 2.85 5.21 14.12
CA ILE A 198 1.94 6.30 13.86
C ILE A 198 1.32 6.85 15.13
N CYS A 199 0.79 6.01 15.99
CA CYS A 199 0.14 6.39 17.25
C CYS A 199 0.05 5.19 18.20
N GLY A 200 -0.29 5.46 19.46
CA GLY A 200 -0.52 4.48 20.49
C GLY A 200 0.60 4.39 21.52
N GLN A 201 0.38 3.53 22.52
CA GLN A 201 1.39 3.19 23.49
C GLN A 201 2.24 2.04 22.95
N GLN A 202 3.54 2.09 23.25
CA GLN A 202 4.43 1.03 22.86
C GLN A 202 4.03 -0.29 23.54
N LEU A 203 3.70 -1.28 22.73
CA LEU A 203 3.50 -2.61 23.24
C LEU A 203 4.85 -3.24 23.63
N PRO A 204 4.96 -3.93 24.80
CA PRO A 204 6.16 -4.68 25.15
C PRO A 204 6.49 -5.70 24.04
N GLY A 205 7.68 -5.61 23.47
CA GLY A 205 8.12 -6.46 22.37
C GLY A 205 7.95 -5.85 20.97
N CYS A 206 7.27 -4.73 20.82
CA CYS A 206 7.40 -3.91 19.62
C CYS A 206 8.81 -3.34 19.56
N VAL A 207 9.53 -3.70 18.53
CA VAL A 207 10.92 -3.25 18.35
C VAL A 207 10.91 -1.75 18.13
N GLN A 208 11.22 -1.00 19.18
CA GLN A 208 11.53 0.44 19.13
C GLN A 208 12.85 0.72 18.38
N THR A 209 13.22 -0.14 17.50
CA THR A 209 14.46 0.05 16.79
C THR A 209 14.22 1.07 15.71
N THR A 210 14.70 2.27 15.94
CA THR A 210 15.14 3.20 14.91
C THR A 210 14.39 4.50 14.69
N LEU A 211 13.18 4.73 15.25
CA LEU A 211 12.53 6.04 15.05
C LEU A 211 13.30 7.22 15.65
N GLU A 212 14.00 7.03 16.76
CA GLU A 212 14.82 8.10 17.34
C GLU A 212 16.16 8.29 16.58
N LYS A 213 16.74 7.24 16.05
CA LYS A 213 17.94 7.33 15.22
C LYS A 213 17.66 7.88 13.83
N ASP A 214 16.54 7.45 13.23
CA ASP A 214 16.16 7.92 11.89
C ASP A 214 15.63 9.35 11.88
N SER A 215 15.01 9.84 12.98
CA SER A 215 14.53 11.23 13.02
C SER A 215 15.66 12.26 12.97
N MET A 216 16.83 11.96 13.51
CA MET A 216 17.98 12.88 13.48
C MET A 216 18.75 12.85 12.14
N ASP A 217 18.74 11.72 11.44
CA ASP A 217 19.40 11.61 10.14
C ASP A 217 18.54 12.14 8.98
N TRP A 218 17.22 12.19 9.17
CA TRP A 218 16.31 12.67 8.13
C TRP A 218 16.32 14.16 7.91
N ASP A 219 16.52 14.96 8.94
CA ASP A 219 16.67 16.40 8.80
C ASP A 219 17.96 16.74 8.04
N ARG A 220 19.02 15.93 8.24
CA ARG A 220 20.26 16.03 7.45
C ARG A 220 20.12 15.48 6.02
N ALA A 221 19.29 14.46 5.80
CA ALA A 221 19.07 13.91 4.46
C ALA A 221 18.21 14.86 3.58
N LEU A 222 17.35 15.66 4.20
CA LEU A 222 16.56 16.71 3.50
C LEU A 222 17.43 17.90 3.07
N GLU A 223 18.58 18.12 3.72
CA GLU A 223 19.57 19.12 3.31
C GLU A 223 20.47 18.63 2.15
N ARG A 224 20.49 17.33 1.88
CA ARG A 224 21.14 16.78 0.68
C ARG A 224 20.23 16.97 -0.52
N THR A 225 20.69 17.78 -1.44
CA THR A 225 20.13 17.77 -2.81
C THR A 225 20.20 16.35 -3.33
N LEU A 226 19.04 15.74 -3.66
CA LEU A 226 18.97 14.43 -4.30
C LEU A 226 19.83 14.49 -5.55
N THR A 227 20.86 13.67 -5.63
CA THR A 227 21.67 13.51 -6.84
C THR A 227 21.00 12.51 -7.76
N GLU A 228 21.33 12.53 -9.05
CA GLU A 228 20.82 11.56 -10.03
C GLU A 228 21.08 10.10 -9.62
N ASP A 229 22.12 9.84 -8.82
CA ASP A 229 22.46 8.52 -8.27
C ASP A 229 21.51 8.07 -7.15
N ASP A 230 20.81 9.00 -6.49
CA ASP A 230 19.83 8.69 -5.46
C ASP A 230 18.47 8.24 -6.04
N ILE A 231 18.27 8.45 -7.34
CA ILE A 231 17.07 8.06 -8.10
C ILE A 231 17.44 6.86 -9.00
N ARG A 232 17.75 5.72 -8.41
CA ARG A 232 17.82 4.49 -9.19
C ARG A 232 16.43 4.03 -9.57
N ILE A 233 16.05 4.32 -10.80
CA ILE A 233 14.93 3.70 -11.49
C ILE A 233 15.37 2.26 -11.78
N SER A 234 14.71 1.28 -11.17
CA SER A 234 14.83 -0.09 -11.65
C SER A 234 14.27 -0.12 -13.07
N GLU A 235 15.14 -0.21 -14.06
CA GLU A 235 14.74 -0.52 -15.43
C GLU A 235 14.11 -1.91 -15.49
N PRO A 236 13.19 -2.14 -16.47
CA PRO A 236 12.30 -3.30 -16.54
C PRO A 236 13.01 -4.65 -16.64
#